data_0b5ea3e2ef118458896b47b69b349ce7
#
_entry.id   0b5ea3e2ef118458896b47b69b349ce7
#
_cell.length_a   1.000
_cell.length_b   1.000
_cell.length_c   1.000
_cell.angle_alpha   90.00
_cell.angle_beta   90.00
_cell.angle_gamma   90.00
#
_symmetry.space_group_name_H-M   'P 1'
#
loop_
_entity.id
_entity.type
_entity.pdbx_description
1 polymer ?
#
loop_
_entity_poly.entity_id
_entity_poly.type
_entity_poly.pdbx_seq_one_letter_code
_entity_poly.pdbx_strand_id
1 'polypeptide(L)'
;SVISLTFFVPMSSSSDESSKVETIIDTNDFEFQNPTFVNFTADWCITCKVNEARVLKSSTVLEYLDTNKIDYIVYDWTERNENISAVLESYGRSGVPLYLLFKGDGTDAIILPEILTETMVLNALRKL
;
A
#
# COMPACT_ATOMS: atom_id res chain seq x y z
N SER A 1 4.10 -17.43 47.75
CA SER A 1 4.10 -17.46 47.18
C SER A 1 3.99 -17.19 46.19
N VAL A 2 3.84 -17.03 45.73
CA VAL A 2 3.78 -16.96 44.88
C VAL A 2 3.62 -16.65 43.88
N ILE A 3 3.54 -16.47 43.43
CA ILE A 3 3.52 -16.37 42.52
C ILE A 3 3.37 -16.07 41.52
N SER A 4 3.22 -15.92 40.97
CA SER A 4 3.16 -15.81 39.98
C SER A 4 3.01 -15.56 39.00
N LEU A 5 2.95 -15.50 38.59
CA LEU A 5 2.97 -15.40 37.62
C LEU A 5 2.73 -15.08 36.68
N THR A 6 2.67 -14.97 36.22
CA THR A 6 2.53 -14.80 35.29
C THR A 6 2.58 -14.58 34.25
N PHE A 7 2.47 -14.48 33.60
CA PHE A 7 2.64 -14.36 32.62
C PHE A 7 2.25 -14.05 31.66
N PHE A 8 2.19 -13.87 30.88
CA PHE A 8 2.00 -13.68 30.02
C PHE A 8 2.12 -13.65 28.98
N VAL A 9 1.92 -13.51 28.22
CA VAL A 9 1.92 -13.62 27.26
C VAL A 9 1.82 -13.03 26.24
N PRO A 10 2.03 -12.87 25.48
CA PRO A 10 1.98 -12.24 24.52
C PRO A 10 1.63 -12.45 23.40
N MET A 11 1.40 -12.29 22.84
CA MET A 11 1.04 -12.51 21.92
C MET A 11 1.25 -12.16 20.91
N SER A 12 1.39 -12.01 20.36
CA SER A 12 1.54 -11.83 19.46
C SER A 12 1.46 -11.81 18.52
N SER A 13 1.40 -11.67 17.95
CA SER A 13 1.23 -11.67 17.09
C SER A 13 1.44 -11.66 16.11
N SER A 14 1.61 -11.65 15.49
CA SER A 14 1.72 -11.79 14.63
C SER A 14 1.78 -11.70 13.66
N SER A 15 1.74 -11.55 13.04
CA SER A 15 1.52 -11.44 12.20
C SER A 15 2.06 -11.43 11.19
N ASP A 16 2.35 -11.34 10.46
CA ASP A 16 2.85 -11.51 9.61
C ASP A 16 2.49 -11.48 8.52
N GLU A 17 2.08 -11.24 7.92
CA GLU A 17 1.68 -11.16 6.97
C GLU A 17 2.30 -10.61 6.05
N SER A 18 2.54 -11.00 5.18
CA SER A 18 3.21 -10.70 4.16
C SER A 18 2.57 -9.76 3.37
N SER A 19 1.68 -9.95 2.67
CA SER A 19 1.10 -8.96 1.94
C SER A 19 0.09 -8.45 2.76
N LYS A 20 0.10 -7.26 3.03
CA LYS A 20 -0.77 -6.73 3.86
C LYS A 20 -1.86 -6.14 3.18
N VAL A 21 -3.09 -6.48 3.49
CA VAL A 21 -4.27 -5.77 3.05
C VAL A 21 -4.80 -5.08 4.28
N GLU A 22 -4.74 -3.79 4.28
CA GLU A 22 -5.13 -3.03 5.43
C GLU A 22 -6.47 -2.38 5.22
N THR A 23 -7.31 -2.38 6.24
CA THR A 23 -8.59 -1.71 6.15
C THR A 23 -8.68 -0.56 7.15
N ILE A 24 -7.77 -0.49 8.09
CA ILE A 24 -7.75 0.60 9.05
C ILE A 24 -6.48 1.37 8.82
N ILE A 25 -6.62 2.64 8.51
CA ILE A 25 -5.50 3.44 8.12
C ILE A 25 -5.64 4.82 8.74
N ASP A 26 -4.52 5.38 9.11
CA ASP A 26 -4.43 6.71 9.65
C ASP A 26 -3.42 7.45 8.78
N THR A 27 -3.55 8.74 8.67
CA THR A 27 -2.58 9.51 7.89
C THR A 27 -1.18 9.35 8.45
N ASN A 28 -1.05 9.06 9.74
CA ASN A 28 0.25 8.85 10.34
C ASN A 28 0.89 7.54 9.87
N ASP A 29 0.12 6.64 9.28
CA ASP A 29 0.64 5.38 8.79
C ASP A 29 1.53 5.55 7.58
N PHE A 30 1.59 6.76 7.02
CA PHE A 30 2.35 7.00 5.81
C PHE A 30 3.76 7.49 6.07
N GLU A 31 4.29 7.21 7.24
CA GLU A 31 5.69 7.53 7.53
C GLU A 31 6.51 6.27 7.31
N PHE A 32 6.93 6.06 6.07
CA PHE A 32 7.65 4.87 5.71
C PHE A 32 9.15 5.09 5.81
N GLN A 33 9.85 4.06 6.29
CA GLN A 33 11.31 4.07 6.39
C GLN A 33 11.95 3.53 5.12
N ASN A 34 11.18 2.82 4.31
CA ASN A 34 11.67 2.22 3.09
C ASN A 34 10.86 2.72 1.91
N PRO A 35 11.41 2.64 0.69
CA PRO A 35 10.61 2.97 -0.48
C PRO A 35 9.36 2.10 -0.49
N THR A 36 8.21 2.68 -0.73
CA THR A 36 6.94 1.98 -0.62
C THR A 36 5.99 2.40 -1.72
N PHE A 37 5.33 1.42 -2.32
CA PHE A 37 4.31 1.62 -3.33
C PHE A 37 2.97 1.28 -2.68
N VAL A 38 2.05 2.23 -2.62
CA VAL A 38 0.76 2.04 -1.97
C VAL A 38 -0.33 2.06 -3.03
N ASN A 39 -1.15 1.02 -3.02
CA ASN A 39 -2.23 0.83 -3.99
C ASN A 39 -3.57 0.85 -3.25
N PHE A 40 -4.41 1.84 -3.57
CA PHE A 40 -5.78 1.88 -3.05
C PHE A 40 -6.69 1.31 -4.13
N THR A 41 -7.40 0.24 -3.80
CA THR A 41 -8.17 -0.52 -4.77
C THR A 41 -9.53 -0.91 -4.19
N ALA A 42 -10.38 -1.52 -5.01
CA ALA A 42 -11.66 -2.07 -4.56
C ALA A 42 -12.06 -3.15 -5.54
N ASP A 43 -12.81 -4.14 -5.04
CA ASP A 43 -13.24 -5.26 -5.88
C ASP A 43 -14.13 -4.82 -7.04
N TRP A 44 -14.92 -3.78 -6.83
CA TRP A 44 -15.87 -3.30 -7.84
C TRP A 44 -15.25 -2.29 -8.79
N CYS A 45 -13.98 -1.99 -8.65
CA CYS A 45 -13.31 -0.97 -9.47
C CYS A 45 -12.68 -1.62 -10.71
N ILE A 46 -13.31 -1.43 -11.86
CA ILE A 46 -12.83 -2.06 -13.09
C ILE A 46 -11.45 -1.55 -13.47
N THR A 47 -11.23 -0.24 -13.38
CA THR A 47 -9.93 0.34 -13.70
C THR A 47 -8.84 -0.25 -12.80
N CYS A 48 -9.14 -0.42 -11.52
CA CYS A 48 -8.19 -1.03 -10.61
C CYS A 48 -7.82 -2.44 -11.06
N LYS A 49 -8.84 -3.22 -11.46
CA LYS A 49 -8.60 -4.61 -11.85
C LYS A 49 -7.78 -4.69 -13.14
N VAL A 50 -8.05 -3.81 -14.09
CA VAL A 50 -7.28 -3.78 -15.33
C VAL A 50 -5.83 -3.41 -15.04
N ASN A 51 -5.61 -2.39 -14.23
CA ASN A 51 -4.25 -1.99 -13.87
C ASN A 51 -3.51 -3.11 -13.16
N GLU A 52 -4.20 -3.80 -12.26
CA GLU A 52 -3.57 -4.90 -11.53
C GLU A 52 -3.20 -6.04 -12.46
N ALA A 53 -4.13 -6.43 -13.32
CA ALA A 53 -3.88 -7.57 -14.19
C ALA A 53 -2.79 -7.28 -15.22
N ARG A 54 -2.78 -6.08 -15.76
CA ARG A 54 -1.89 -5.77 -16.87
C ARG A 54 -0.55 -5.20 -16.44
N VAL A 55 -0.51 -4.54 -15.30
CA VAL A 55 0.69 -3.80 -14.90
C VAL A 55 1.24 -4.28 -13.58
N LEU A 56 0.42 -4.24 -12.54
CA LEU A 56 0.93 -4.46 -11.18
C LEU A 56 1.28 -5.90 -10.90
N LYS A 57 0.70 -6.83 -11.66
CA LYS A 57 1.03 -8.26 -11.53
C LYS A 57 1.98 -8.73 -12.61
N SER A 58 2.48 -7.81 -13.44
CA SER A 58 3.43 -8.23 -14.47
C SER A 58 4.74 -8.63 -13.80
N SER A 59 5.42 -9.61 -14.40
CA SER A 59 6.67 -10.08 -13.83
C SER A 59 7.70 -8.97 -13.80
N THR A 60 7.69 -8.08 -14.79
CA THR A 60 8.65 -6.99 -14.83
C THR A 60 8.51 -6.07 -13.63
N VAL A 61 7.27 -5.68 -13.31
CA VAL A 61 7.05 -4.79 -12.17
C VAL A 61 7.34 -5.51 -10.86
N LEU A 62 6.86 -6.74 -10.73
CA LEU A 62 7.06 -7.48 -9.49
C LEU A 62 8.53 -7.73 -9.23
N GLU A 63 9.30 -8.05 -10.27
CA GLU A 63 10.73 -8.26 -10.10
C GLU A 63 11.44 -6.97 -9.71
N TYR A 64 11.02 -5.85 -10.28
CA TYR A 64 11.63 -4.58 -9.93
C TYR A 64 11.40 -4.25 -8.47
N LEU A 65 10.17 -4.45 -8.00
CA LEU A 65 9.84 -4.19 -6.60
C LEU A 65 10.67 -5.07 -5.67
N ASP A 66 10.80 -6.34 -6.01
CA ASP A 66 11.52 -7.28 -5.18
C ASP A 66 13.02 -6.99 -5.18
N THR A 67 13.59 -6.77 -6.37
CA THR A 67 15.03 -6.54 -6.51
C THR A 67 15.46 -5.27 -5.79
N ASN A 68 14.63 -4.25 -5.84
CA ASN A 68 14.97 -2.96 -5.25
C ASN A 68 14.41 -2.77 -3.85
N LYS A 69 13.85 -3.83 -3.27
CA LYS A 69 13.37 -3.83 -1.90
C LYS A 69 12.32 -2.74 -1.66
N ILE A 70 11.41 -2.61 -2.61
CA ILE A 70 10.32 -1.65 -2.51
C ILE A 70 9.12 -2.39 -1.92
N ASP A 71 8.62 -1.89 -0.80
CA ASP A 71 7.45 -2.50 -0.16
C ASP A 71 6.20 -2.19 -0.97
N TYR A 72 5.29 -3.13 -1.02
CA TYR A 72 4.04 -2.95 -1.77
C TYR A 72 2.88 -3.19 -0.81
N ILE A 73 2.05 -2.17 -0.60
CA ILE A 73 0.95 -2.21 0.35
C ILE A 73 -0.35 -1.94 -0.39
N VAL A 74 -1.36 -2.76 -0.11
CA VAL A 74 -2.67 -2.63 -0.74
C VAL A 74 -3.69 -2.25 0.32
N TYR A 75 -4.43 -1.18 0.07
CA TYR A 75 -5.56 -0.80 0.92
C TYR A 75 -6.83 -1.05 0.14
N ASP A 76 -7.70 -1.89 0.67
CA ASP A 76 -8.91 -2.31 0.01
C ASP A 76 -10.08 -1.45 0.47
N TRP A 77 -10.66 -0.72 -0.46
CA TRP A 77 -11.76 0.20 -0.19
C TRP A 77 -13.10 -0.37 -0.65
N THR A 78 -13.19 -1.69 -0.80
CA THR A 78 -14.41 -2.33 -1.28
C THR A 78 -15.60 -1.97 -0.40
N GLU A 79 -15.39 -1.90 0.90
CA GLU A 79 -16.44 -1.56 1.86
C GLU A 79 -16.56 -0.05 2.10
N ARG A 80 -15.79 0.74 1.40
CA ARG A 80 -15.80 2.20 1.51
C ARG A 80 -15.51 2.67 2.93
N ASN A 81 -14.56 2.02 3.57
CA ASN A 81 -14.11 2.35 4.90
C ASN A 81 -13.81 3.83 5.02
N GLU A 82 -14.29 4.44 6.11
CA GLU A 82 -14.17 5.89 6.28
C GLU A 82 -12.74 6.36 6.44
N ASN A 83 -11.90 5.58 7.08
CA ASN A 83 -10.52 5.97 7.25
C ASN A 83 -9.80 6.05 5.91
N ILE A 84 -10.05 5.06 5.04
CA ILE A 84 -9.46 5.10 3.70
C ILE A 84 -10.08 6.22 2.90
N SER A 85 -11.39 6.46 3.06
CA SER A 85 -12.04 7.58 2.37
C SER A 85 -11.36 8.90 2.72
N ALA A 86 -11.02 9.09 3.99
CA ALA A 86 -10.36 10.32 4.42
C ALA A 86 -9.00 10.47 3.76
N VAL A 87 -8.26 9.37 3.63
CA VAL A 87 -6.96 9.42 2.95
C VAL A 87 -7.14 9.78 1.48
N LEU A 88 -8.11 9.14 0.81
CA LEU A 88 -8.36 9.45 -0.60
C LEU A 88 -8.68 10.93 -0.77
N GLU A 89 -9.51 11.47 0.10
CA GLU A 89 -9.88 12.88 0.02
C GLU A 89 -8.68 13.79 0.25
N SER A 90 -7.79 13.38 1.13
CA SER A 90 -6.61 14.20 1.42
C SER A 90 -5.71 14.32 0.20
N TYR A 91 -5.84 13.40 -0.77
CA TYR A 91 -5.09 13.47 -2.02
C TYR A 91 -5.97 13.98 -3.16
N GLY A 92 -7.12 14.56 -2.83
CA GLY A 92 -7.98 15.14 -3.85
C GLY A 92 -8.76 14.12 -4.65
N ARG A 93 -8.93 12.92 -4.13
CA ARG A 93 -9.65 11.87 -4.84
C ARG A 93 -10.96 11.56 -4.17
N SER A 94 -11.97 11.29 -4.96
CA SER A 94 -13.26 10.87 -4.42
C SER A 94 -13.42 9.35 -4.45
N GLY A 95 -12.43 8.65 -4.97
CA GLY A 95 -12.49 7.20 -5.01
C GLY A 95 -11.19 6.60 -5.51
N VAL A 96 -11.24 5.31 -5.80
CA VAL A 96 -10.09 4.56 -6.29
C VAL A 96 -10.11 4.49 -7.81
N PRO A 97 -8.97 4.25 -8.45
CA PRO A 97 -7.69 3.89 -7.86
C PRO A 97 -6.89 5.12 -7.43
N LEU A 98 -6.01 4.90 -6.46
CA LEU A 98 -5.01 5.90 -6.08
C LEU A 98 -3.72 5.15 -5.86
N TYR A 99 -2.64 5.60 -6.50
CA TYR A 99 -1.34 4.97 -6.38
C TYR A 99 -0.34 5.99 -5.89
N LEU A 100 0.32 5.67 -4.77
CA LEU A 100 1.27 6.57 -4.16
C LEU A 100 2.62 5.88 -4.04
N LEU A 101 3.69 6.63 -4.34
CA LEU A 101 5.04 6.13 -4.17
C LEU A 101 5.74 6.99 -3.15
N PHE A 102 6.27 6.35 -2.11
CA PHE A 102 7.00 7.03 -1.06
C PHE A 102 8.46 6.63 -1.15
N LYS A 103 9.35 7.61 -1.05
CA LYS A 103 10.78 7.31 -1.09
C LYS A 103 11.30 6.71 0.21
N GLY A 104 10.55 6.89 1.28
CA GLY A 104 10.99 6.39 2.59
C GLY A 104 11.87 7.38 3.33
N ASP A 105 11.92 8.62 2.86
CA ASP A 105 12.78 9.64 3.47
C ASP A 105 11.97 10.82 4.01
N GLY A 106 10.66 10.67 4.11
CA GLY A 106 9.80 11.71 4.65
C GLY A 106 9.33 12.74 3.64
N THR A 107 9.74 12.60 2.37
CA THR A 107 9.27 13.53 1.34
C THR A 107 7.87 13.15 0.89
N ASP A 108 7.23 14.09 0.18
CA ASP A 108 5.87 13.87 -0.30
C ASP A 108 5.80 12.72 -1.28
N ALA A 109 4.65 12.06 -1.31
CA ALA A 109 4.41 10.95 -2.20
C ALA A 109 4.39 11.40 -3.65
N ILE A 110 4.84 10.52 -4.53
CA ILE A 110 4.65 10.68 -5.97
C ILE A 110 3.31 10.04 -6.30
N ILE A 111 2.42 10.79 -6.96
CA ILE A 111 1.09 10.30 -7.29
C ILE A 111 1.10 9.84 -8.73
N LEU A 112 0.70 8.59 -8.97
CA LEU A 112 0.62 8.07 -10.34
C LEU A 112 -0.74 8.36 -10.93
N PRO A 113 -0.83 8.36 -12.28
CA PRO A 113 -2.13 8.49 -12.93
C PRO A 113 -3.03 7.31 -12.65
N GLU A 114 -4.31 7.48 -12.90
CA GLU A 114 -5.29 6.43 -12.65
C GLU A 114 -5.20 5.29 -13.65
N ILE A 115 -4.74 5.56 -14.86
CA ILE A 115 -4.54 4.54 -15.89
C ILE A 115 -3.04 4.28 -15.98
N LEU A 116 -2.64 3.04 -15.74
CA LEU A 116 -1.22 2.70 -15.65
C LEU A 116 -0.72 1.98 -16.89
N THR A 117 0.55 2.17 -17.18
CA THR A 117 1.29 1.31 -18.10
C THR A 117 2.55 0.83 -17.37
N GLU A 118 3.14 -0.26 -17.86
CA GLU A 118 4.38 -0.76 -17.26
C GLU A 118 5.48 0.29 -17.30
N THR A 119 5.64 0.93 -18.45
CA THR A 119 6.69 1.93 -18.61
C THR A 119 6.53 3.06 -17.62
N MET A 120 5.31 3.53 -17.46
CA MET A 120 5.01 4.61 -16.55
C MET A 120 5.34 4.24 -15.11
N VAL A 121 4.94 3.04 -14.71
CA VAL A 121 5.18 2.58 -13.35
C VAL A 121 6.68 2.40 -13.12
N LEU A 122 7.38 1.76 -14.05
CA LEU A 122 8.81 1.54 -13.89
C LEU A 122 9.57 2.85 -13.85
N ASN A 123 9.20 3.81 -14.70
CA ASN A 123 9.87 5.12 -14.66
C ASN A 123 9.68 5.81 -13.33
N ALA A 124 8.48 5.68 -12.75
CA ALA A 124 8.23 6.29 -11.45
C ALA A 124 8.99 5.58 -10.35
N LEU A 125 9.03 4.24 -10.40
CA LEU A 125 9.75 3.48 -9.37
C LEU A 125 11.24 3.79 -9.39
N ARG A 126 11.80 4.11 -10.55
CA ARG A 126 13.22 4.44 -10.65
C ARG A 126 13.57 5.74 -9.94
N LYS A 127 12.57 6.53 -9.58
CA LYS A 127 12.81 7.77 -8.85
C LYS A 127 12.90 7.56 -7.34
N LEU A 128 12.62 6.37 -6.87
CA LEU A 128 12.62 6.08 -5.44
C LEU A 128 14.03 5.82 -4.89
#